data_c8fb884a25c8c6950d7c0dccc5339c82
#
_entry.id   c8fb884a25c8c6950d7c0dccc5339c82
#
_cell.length_a   1.000
_cell.length_b   1.000
_cell.length_c   1.000
_cell.angle_alpha   90.00
_cell.angle_beta   90.00
_cell.angle_gamma   90.00
#
_symmetry.space_group_name_H-M   'P 1'
#
loop_
_entity.id
_entity.type
_entity.pdbx_description
1 polymer ?
#
loop_
_entity_poly.entity_id
_entity_poly.type
_entity_poly.pdbx_seq_one_letter_code
_entity_poly.pdbx_strand_id
1 'polypeptide(L)'
;AGPRLELGPSTSSGAVTAAAGDPGYAQALVDAAGPVLTGPYRVTVDGSTLVLIDAPKPADELAAAVEQLAATRARLLDSPAATFTAPPPPPSLSFYGRPDWTYVPRDDSYLALLEHTGGGHNHRASDIIFSDNDGLPFLRLRHDWDTTHTRTDAQGRTHTETRHHREELCEFRTTFPFGELSVNWGLLGGAQKFEWEEFNRRFKVRAGNPRFASDVMHQRQMEYLMGCRAPKFAVSGDRIMVGDGGDWHPDDIDRASRFLHGFFARVPDFVWQQLG
;
A
#
# COMPACT_ATOMS: atom_id res chain seq x y z
N ALA A 1 -16.73 -6.53 -13.98
CA ALA A 1 -17.51 -7.08 -12.89
C ALA A 1 -16.53 -7.92 -12.06
N GLY A 2 -16.14 -7.39 -10.88
CA GLY A 2 -15.33 -8.13 -9.92
C GLY A 2 -16.13 -9.30 -9.30
N PRO A 3 -15.47 -10.27 -8.66
CA PRO A 3 -16.16 -11.37 -8.04
C PRO A 3 -17.14 -10.82 -6.99
N ARG A 4 -18.42 -11.16 -7.13
CA ARG A 4 -19.42 -10.97 -6.07
C ARG A 4 -18.97 -11.83 -4.89
N LEU A 5 -18.64 -11.21 -3.76
CA LEU A 5 -18.62 -11.92 -2.50
C LEU A 5 -20.03 -12.52 -2.31
N GLU A 6 -20.14 -13.84 -2.30
CA GLU A 6 -21.35 -14.52 -1.84
C GLU A 6 -21.44 -14.25 -0.34
N LEU A 7 -22.22 -13.23 0.01
CA LEU A 7 -22.63 -13.01 1.39
C LEU A 7 -23.50 -14.21 1.76
N GLY A 8 -23.23 -14.83 2.90
CA GLY A 8 -23.99 -15.96 3.42
C GLY A 8 -25.49 -15.64 3.60
N PRO A 9 -26.27 -16.51 4.27
CA PRO A 9 -27.69 -16.30 4.47
C PRO A 9 -27.97 -14.93 5.10
N SER A 10 -29.00 -14.24 4.60
CA SER A 10 -29.40 -12.94 5.09
C SER A 10 -30.59 -13.06 6.05
N THR A 11 -30.59 -12.22 7.08
CA THR A 11 -31.73 -12.01 7.99
C THR A 11 -32.05 -10.52 8.07
N SER A 12 -33.27 -10.18 8.40
CA SER A 12 -33.70 -8.79 8.49
C SER A 12 -34.63 -8.54 9.66
N SER A 13 -34.53 -7.37 10.27
CA SER A 13 -35.46 -6.87 11.27
C SER A 13 -35.68 -5.36 11.02
N GLY A 14 -36.92 -4.98 10.76
CA GLY A 14 -37.25 -3.62 10.35
C GLY A 14 -36.60 -3.24 9.01
N ALA A 15 -35.86 -2.15 9.01
CA ALA A 15 -35.18 -1.59 7.84
C ALA A 15 -33.75 -2.16 7.64
N VAL A 16 -33.23 -2.90 8.62
CA VAL A 16 -31.86 -3.43 8.59
C VAL A 16 -31.85 -4.86 8.11
N THR A 17 -31.00 -5.15 7.13
CA THR A 17 -30.72 -6.51 6.65
C THR A 17 -29.23 -6.79 6.82
N ALA A 18 -28.88 -7.90 7.43
CA ALA A 18 -27.52 -8.35 7.56
C ALA A 18 -27.32 -9.72 6.87
N ALA A 19 -26.16 -9.93 6.29
CA ALA A 19 -25.72 -11.18 5.75
C ALA A 19 -24.34 -11.54 6.34
N ALA A 20 -24.19 -12.76 6.81
CA ALA A 20 -22.95 -13.28 7.34
C ALA A 20 -22.84 -14.79 7.06
N GLY A 21 -21.61 -15.32 7.15
CA GLY A 21 -21.38 -16.76 7.03
C GLY A 21 -22.07 -17.59 8.13
N ASP A 22 -22.24 -17.00 9.31
CA ASP A 22 -22.98 -17.58 10.45
C ASP A 22 -24.35 -16.89 10.59
N PRO A 23 -25.47 -17.64 10.49
CA PRO A 23 -26.82 -17.06 10.64
C PRO A 23 -27.09 -16.45 12.03
N GLY A 24 -26.50 -17.02 13.09
CA GLY A 24 -26.61 -16.51 14.46
C GLY A 24 -25.93 -15.15 14.60
N TYR A 25 -24.78 -14.99 13.96
CA TYR A 25 -24.09 -13.71 13.89
C TYR A 25 -24.89 -12.67 13.09
N ALA A 26 -25.43 -13.06 11.93
CA ALA A 26 -26.27 -12.16 11.13
C ALA A 26 -27.48 -11.66 11.94
N GLN A 27 -28.14 -12.53 12.72
CA GLN A 27 -29.25 -12.15 13.58
C GLN A 27 -28.81 -11.19 14.69
N ALA A 28 -27.68 -11.47 15.36
CA ALA A 28 -27.14 -10.61 16.40
C ALA A 28 -26.74 -9.22 15.88
N LEU A 29 -26.24 -9.13 14.65
CA LEU A 29 -25.95 -7.86 13.97
C LEU A 29 -27.23 -7.04 13.75
N VAL A 30 -28.29 -7.67 13.24
CA VAL A 30 -29.57 -7.01 12.97
C VAL A 30 -30.21 -6.50 14.27
N ASP A 31 -30.22 -7.33 15.32
CA ASP A 31 -30.82 -6.98 16.61
C ASP A 31 -30.08 -5.81 17.28
N ALA A 32 -28.76 -5.75 17.13
CA ALA A 32 -27.97 -4.65 17.69
C ALA A 32 -28.06 -3.37 16.86
N ALA A 33 -27.98 -3.47 15.52
CA ALA A 33 -27.94 -2.33 14.61
C ALA A 33 -29.31 -1.72 14.33
N GLY A 34 -30.36 -2.54 14.26
CA GLY A 34 -31.72 -2.15 13.88
C GLY A 34 -32.28 -0.94 14.64
N PRO A 35 -32.10 -0.82 15.97
CA PRO A 35 -32.60 0.31 16.73
C PRO A 35 -31.90 1.66 16.49
N VAL A 36 -30.69 1.67 15.92
CA VAL A 36 -29.88 2.87 15.81
C VAL A 36 -29.50 3.23 14.38
N LEU A 37 -29.41 2.23 13.49
CA LEU A 37 -29.07 2.45 12.08
C LEU A 37 -30.35 2.72 11.28
N THR A 38 -30.76 3.98 11.20
CA THR A 38 -32.05 4.39 10.60
C THR A 38 -31.92 4.98 9.20
N GLY A 39 -30.71 5.24 8.72
CA GLY A 39 -30.45 5.83 7.39
C GLY A 39 -30.31 4.76 6.30
N PRO A 40 -30.26 5.16 5.03
CA PRO A 40 -30.08 4.29 3.88
C PRO A 40 -28.61 3.86 3.74
N TYR A 41 -27.96 3.57 4.84
CA TYR A 41 -26.53 3.31 4.89
C TYR A 41 -26.20 1.85 4.58
N ARG A 42 -25.09 1.66 3.86
CA ARG A 42 -24.47 0.35 3.69
C ARG A 42 -23.25 0.28 4.59
N VAL A 43 -23.28 -0.65 5.53
CA VAL A 43 -22.21 -0.83 6.51
C VAL A 43 -21.65 -2.24 6.38
N THR A 44 -20.33 -2.33 6.38
CA THR A 44 -19.63 -3.63 6.50
C THR A 44 -19.00 -3.71 7.87
N VAL A 45 -19.13 -4.87 8.49
CA VAL A 45 -18.43 -5.21 9.74
C VAL A 45 -17.28 -6.14 9.39
N ASP A 46 -16.06 -5.74 9.74
CA ASP A 46 -14.85 -6.55 9.60
C ASP A 46 -14.06 -6.50 10.90
N GLY A 47 -14.04 -7.62 11.60
CA GLY A 47 -13.47 -7.70 12.95
C GLY A 47 -14.11 -6.67 13.88
N SER A 48 -13.31 -5.72 14.38
CA SER A 48 -13.76 -4.62 15.25
C SER A 48 -14.08 -3.31 14.50
N THR A 49 -14.01 -3.33 13.18
CA THR A 49 -14.15 -2.14 12.33
C THR A 49 -15.52 -2.09 11.68
N LEU A 50 -16.16 -0.93 11.72
CA LEU A 50 -17.34 -0.61 10.93
C LEU A 50 -16.95 0.30 9.78
N VAL A 51 -17.27 -0.11 8.56
CA VAL A 51 -16.98 0.66 7.36
C VAL A 51 -18.28 1.12 6.71
N LEU A 52 -18.42 2.42 6.55
CA LEU A 52 -19.52 3.02 5.80
C LEU A 52 -19.18 3.01 4.32
N ILE A 53 -19.98 2.28 3.54
CA ILE A 53 -19.86 2.22 2.09
C ILE A 53 -20.73 3.32 1.49
N ASP A 54 -20.22 4.01 0.47
CA ASP A 54 -20.93 5.12 -0.19
C ASP A 54 -21.30 6.24 0.79
N ALA A 55 -20.33 6.70 1.61
CA ALA A 55 -20.53 7.76 2.58
C ALA A 55 -21.14 9.03 1.95
N PRO A 56 -22.11 9.68 2.61
CA PRO A 56 -22.71 10.91 2.09
C PRO A 56 -21.66 12.01 1.99
N LYS A 57 -21.78 12.84 0.94
CA LYS A 57 -20.83 13.94 0.70
C LYS A 57 -21.13 15.22 1.50
N PRO A 58 -22.40 15.60 1.76
CA PRO A 58 -22.72 16.75 2.62
C PRO A 58 -22.20 16.53 4.03
N ALA A 59 -21.61 17.58 4.62
CA ALA A 59 -20.89 17.46 5.91
C ALA A 59 -21.84 17.14 7.08
N ASP A 60 -23.05 17.69 7.07
CA ASP A 60 -24.10 17.44 8.06
C ASP A 60 -24.62 16.00 7.99
N GLU A 61 -24.86 15.47 6.79
CA GLU A 61 -25.27 14.09 6.58
C GLU A 61 -24.15 13.10 6.97
N LEU A 62 -22.90 13.45 6.64
CA LEU A 62 -21.73 12.65 7.03
C LEU A 62 -21.58 12.62 8.56
N ALA A 63 -21.74 13.76 9.23
CA ALA A 63 -21.68 13.83 10.69
C ALA A 63 -22.76 12.95 11.34
N ALA A 64 -24.00 13.03 10.85
CA ALA A 64 -25.08 12.19 11.34
C ALA A 64 -24.82 10.69 11.10
N ALA A 65 -24.25 10.32 9.94
CA ALA A 65 -23.88 8.95 9.64
C ALA A 65 -22.79 8.44 10.60
N VAL A 66 -21.78 9.24 10.90
CA VAL A 66 -20.71 8.90 11.84
C VAL A 66 -21.24 8.69 13.25
N GLU A 67 -22.15 9.55 13.71
CA GLU A 67 -22.81 9.39 15.02
C GLU A 67 -23.61 8.08 15.10
N GLN A 68 -24.36 7.75 14.06
CA GLN A 68 -25.10 6.48 14.00
C GLN A 68 -24.17 5.27 13.98
N LEU A 69 -23.04 5.34 13.27
CA LEU A 69 -22.04 4.28 13.29
C LEU A 69 -21.40 4.11 14.66
N ALA A 70 -21.10 5.20 15.35
CA ALA A 70 -20.54 5.15 16.71
C ALA A 70 -21.55 4.52 17.69
N ALA A 71 -22.82 4.90 17.62
CA ALA A 71 -23.89 4.29 18.42
C ALA A 71 -24.08 2.80 18.07
N THR A 72 -24.03 2.44 16.78
CA THR A 72 -24.14 1.06 16.33
C THR A 72 -22.97 0.24 16.87
N ARG A 73 -21.74 0.75 16.79
CA ARG A 73 -20.56 0.09 17.34
C ARG A 73 -20.67 -0.18 18.85
N ALA A 74 -21.10 0.82 19.60
CA ALA A 74 -21.28 0.66 21.05
C ALA A 74 -22.28 -0.47 21.36
N ARG A 75 -23.42 -0.51 20.67
CA ARG A 75 -24.42 -1.57 20.85
C ARG A 75 -23.92 -2.94 20.42
N LEU A 76 -23.15 -3.03 19.32
CA LEU A 76 -22.56 -4.30 18.89
C LEU A 76 -21.63 -4.87 19.95
N LEU A 77 -20.80 -4.03 20.57
CA LEU A 77 -19.88 -4.45 21.63
C LEU A 77 -20.61 -4.93 22.91
N ASP A 78 -21.80 -4.36 23.20
CA ASP A 78 -22.62 -4.72 24.36
C ASP A 78 -23.66 -5.83 24.04
N SER A 79 -23.63 -6.38 22.85
CA SER A 79 -24.59 -7.38 22.37
C SER A 79 -23.99 -8.78 22.23
N PRO A 80 -24.83 -9.81 22.05
CA PRO A 80 -24.35 -11.16 21.70
C PRO A 80 -23.47 -11.19 20.43
N ALA A 81 -23.56 -10.19 19.53
CA ALA A 81 -22.71 -10.09 18.36
C ALA A 81 -21.21 -10.06 18.73
N ALA A 82 -20.85 -9.50 19.87
CA ALA A 82 -19.48 -9.46 20.36
C ALA A 82 -18.89 -10.84 20.65
N THR A 83 -19.73 -11.86 20.91
CA THR A 83 -19.25 -13.23 21.17
C THR A 83 -18.80 -13.95 19.91
N PHE A 84 -19.19 -13.50 18.74
CA PHE A 84 -18.79 -14.05 17.45
C PHE A 84 -17.51 -13.41 16.92
N THR A 85 -17.07 -12.31 17.51
CA THR A 85 -15.86 -11.60 17.07
C THR A 85 -14.65 -12.14 17.82
N ALA A 86 -13.60 -12.51 17.09
CA ALA A 86 -12.30 -12.67 17.70
C ALA A 86 -11.86 -11.35 18.35
N PRO A 87 -11.08 -11.38 19.46
CA PRO A 87 -10.49 -10.15 19.98
C PRO A 87 -9.77 -9.45 18.84
N PRO A 88 -9.91 -8.10 18.74
CA PRO A 88 -9.26 -7.37 17.66
C PRO A 88 -7.78 -7.71 17.67
N PRO A 89 -7.21 -8.09 16.52
CA PRO A 89 -5.78 -8.20 16.43
C PRO A 89 -5.16 -6.86 16.87
N PRO A 90 -3.96 -6.84 17.45
CA PRO A 90 -3.23 -5.61 17.69
C PRO A 90 -3.20 -4.77 16.40
N PRO A 91 -2.97 -3.46 16.44
CA PRO A 91 -3.26 -2.52 15.35
C PRO A 91 -2.68 -2.98 14.01
N SER A 92 -3.44 -3.78 13.34
CA SER A 92 -3.14 -4.37 12.03
C SER A 92 -4.35 -4.14 11.12
N LEU A 93 -4.09 -4.08 9.83
CA LEU A 93 -5.15 -3.93 8.83
C LEU A 93 -5.95 -5.21 8.69
N SER A 94 -6.85 -5.49 9.63
CA SER A 94 -7.70 -6.69 9.57
C SER A 94 -8.54 -6.75 8.28
N PHE A 95 -8.92 -5.61 7.72
CA PHE A 95 -9.73 -5.54 6.49
C PHE A 95 -8.97 -5.97 5.22
N TYR A 96 -7.64 -6.07 5.24
CA TYR A 96 -6.86 -6.66 4.16
C TYR A 96 -6.56 -8.16 4.38
N GLY A 97 -6.99 -8.72 5.50
CA GLY A 97 -6.66 -10.10 5.85
C GLY A 97 -5.16 -10.33 6.08
N ARG A 98 -4.46 -9.29 6.54
CA ARG A 98 -3.01 -9.27 6.76
C ARG A 98 -2.71 -9.00 8.23
N PRO A 99 -2.77 -10.01 9.11
CA PRO A 99 -2.62 -9.81 10.55
C PRO A 99 -1.20 -9.34 10.98
N ASP A 100 -0.21 -9.58 10.14
CA ASP A 100 1.18 -9.20 10.31
C ASP A 100 1.50 -7.77 9.82
N TRP A 101 0.55 -7.11 9.12
CA TRP A 101 0.73 -5.74 8.66
C TRP A 101 0.22 -4.75 9.71
N THR A 102 0.98 -3.68 9.92
CA THR A 102 0.62 -2.59 10.81
C THR A 102 0.10 -1.40 10.01
N TYR A 103 -0.97 -0.80 10.49
CA TYR A 103 -1.56 0.40 9.91
C TYR A 103 -1.50 1.58 10.87
N VAL A 104 -1.03 2.71 10.38
CA VAL A 104 -1.05 3.99 11.08
C VAL A 104 -1.81 5.00 10.20
N PRO A 105 -2.96 5.54 10.67
CA PRO A 105 -3.79 6.43 9.86
C PRO A 105 -3.04 7.69 9.41
N ARG A 106 -2.23 8.27 10.31
CA ARG A 106 -1.42 9.45 10.03
C ARG A 106 -0.31 9.61 11.05
N ASP A 107 0.91 9.78 10.55
CA ASP A 107 2.08 10.16 11.35
C ASP A 107 3.17 10.70 10.41
N ASP A 108 3.38 12.02 10.46
CA ASP A 108 4.32 12.71 9.56
C ASP A 108 5.80 12.34 9.85
N SER A 109 6.10 11.73 11.01
CA SER A 109 7.45 11.25 11.35
C SER A 109 7.96 10.15 10.41
N TYR A 110 7.06 9.38 9.78
CA TYR A 110 7.43 8.35 8.82
C TYR A 110 8.07 8.90 7.54
N LEU A 111 7.88 10.17 7.23
CA LEU A 111 8.56 10.81 6.09
C LEU A 111 10.08 10.82 6.26
N ALA A 112 10.57 10.88 7.48
CA ALA A 112 12.01 10.82 7.76
C ALA A 112 12.66 9.45 7.46
N LEU A 113 11.85 8.41 7.29
CA LEU A 113 12.31 7.07 6.92
C LEU A 113 12.50 6.92 5.40
N LEU A 114 11.92 7.80 4.59
CA LEU A 114 12.07 7.80 3.14
C LEU A 114 13.36 8.51 2.73
N GLU A 115 13.93 8.09 1.60
CA GLU A 115 15.15 8.71 1.07
C GLU A 115 14.89 10.13 0.56
N HIS A 116 13.72 10.35 -0.02
CA HIS A 116 13.39 11.62 -0.67
C HIS A 116 11.90 11.92 -0.60
N THR A 117 11.57 13.09 -0.07
CA THR A 117 10.18 13.56 0.04
C THR A 117 9.84 14.68 -0.95
N GLY A 118 10.70 14.91 -1.96
CA GLY A 118 10.48 15.99 -2.92
C GLY A 118 10.72 17.40 -2.35
N GLY A 119 10.56 18.40 -3.22
CA GLY A 119 10.59 19.83 -2.83
C GLY A 119 9.20 20.32 -2.46
N GLY A 120 9.11 21.39 -1.67
CA GLY A 120 7.84 22.00 -1.27
C GLY A 120 7.76 22.21 0.24
N HIS A 121 6.52 22.27 0.74
CA HIS A 121 6.22 22.48 2.16
C HIS A 121 4.93 21.74 2.54
N ASN A 122 4.59 21.73 3.83
CA ASN A 122 3.41 21.07 4.36
C ASN A 122 3.37 19.56 4.05
N HIS A 123 4.50 18.90 4.11
CA HIS A 123 4.59 17.47 3.90
C HIS A 123 3.81 16.69 4.98
N ARG A 124 3.03 15.71 4.55
CA ARG A 124 2.18 14.88 5.44
C ARG A 124 2.23 13.44 5.00
N ALA A 125 2.28 12.54 5.98
CA ALA A 125 2.15 11.11 5.76
C ALA A 125 0.84 10.59 6.31
N SER A 126 0.12 9.83 5.50
CA SER A 126 -1.15 9.18 5.87
C SER A 126 -1.27 7.80 5.22
N ASP A 127 -2.24 7.01 5.67
CA ASP A 127 -2.46 5.64 5.19
C ASP A 127 -1.16 4.82 5.19
N ILE A 128 -0.46 4.85 6.32
CA ILE A 128 0.85 4.24 6.47
C ILE A 128 0.67 2.76 6.78
N ILE A 129 1.33 1.91 5.99
CA ILE A 129 1.32 0.45 6.14
C ILE A 129 2.75 -0.03 6.14
N PHE A 130 3.09 -0.91 7.06
CA PHE A 130 4.40 -1.54 7.10
C PHE A 130 4.34 -2.96 7.69
N SER A 131 5.29 -3.77 7.32
CA SER A 131 5.50 -5.14 7.85
C SER A 131 6.92 -5.58 7.58
N ASP A 132 7.35 -6.63 8.28
CA ASP A 132 8.60 -7.35 7.99
C ASP A 132 8.51 -8.22 6.73
N ASN A 133 7.34 -8.72 6.40
CA ASN A 133 7.02 -9.43 5.16
C ASN A 133 8.03 -10.53 4.79
N ASP A 134 8.24 -11.50 5.67
CA ASP A 134 9.18 -12.62 5.53
C ASP A 134 10.65 -12.20 5.32
N GLY A 135 11.09 -11.20 6.06
CA GLY A 135 12.48 -10.71 6.02
C GLY A 135 12.76 -9.75 4.84
N LEU A 136 11.70 -9.23 4.22
CA LEU A 136 11.77 -8.14 3.25
C LEU A 136 10.85 -6.99 3.73
N PRO A 137 11.27 -6.23 4.75
CA PRO A 137 10.48 -5.14 5.29
C PRO A 137 10.03 -4.16 4.23
N PHE A 138 8.81 -3.64 4.36
CA PHE A 138 8.34 -2.57 3.52
C PHE A 138 7.66 -1.46 4.33
N LEU A 139 7.68 -0.26 3.78
CA LEU A 139 6.92 0.89 4.22
C LEU A 139 6.15 1.44 3.02
N ARG A 140 4.83 1.41 3.10
CA ARG A 140 3.93 2.07 2.14
C ARG A 140 3.23 3.21 2.83
N LEU A 141 3.19 4.39 2.22
CA LEU A 141 2.42 5.53 2.73
C LEU A 141 1.90 6.40 1.59
N ARG A 142 0.89 7.21 1.91
CA ARG A 142 0.45 8.32 1.08
C ARG A 142 1.12 9.60 1.56
N HIS A 143 1.82 10.25 0.66
CA HIS A 143 2.52 11.51 0.87
C HIS A 143 1.76 12.64 0.18
N ASP A 144 1.36 13.62 0.96
CA ASP A 144 0.76 14.86 0.47
C ASP A 144 1.71 16.03 0.78
N TRP A 145 1.86 16.97 -0.18
CA TRP A 145 2.66 18.18 0.01
C TRP A 145 2.20 19.32 -0.89
N ASP A 146 2.67 20.52 -0.59
CA ASP A 146 2.33 21.73 -1.32
C ASP A 146 3.56 22.34 -2.00
N THR A 147 3.36 22.87 -3.21
CA THR A 147 4.35 23.78 -3.84
C THR A 147 3.70 25.13 -4.10
N THR A 148 4.46 26.19 -3.92
CA THR A 148 4.02 27.55 -4.16
C THR A 148 4.80 28.15 -5.32
N HIS A 149 4.07 28.62 -6.33
CA HIS A 149 4.61 29.31 -7.48
C HIS A 149 4.16 30.77 -7.46
N THR A 150 5.14 31.68 -7.49
CA THR A 150 4.86 33.12 -7.60
C THR A 150 5.15 33.58 -9.02
N ARG A 151 4.19 34.24 -9.63
CA ARG A 151 4.29 34.77 -10.99
C ARG A 151 3.96 36.27 -10.98
N THR A 152 4.82 37.09 -11.57
CA THR A 152 4.56 38.51 -11.75
C THR A 152 4.05 38.73 -13.16
N ASP A 153 2.91 39.41 -13.31
CA ASP A 153 2.34 39.78 -14.59
C ASP A 153 3.07 40.98 -15.23
N ALA A 154 2.72 41.28 -16.50
CA ALA A 154 3.33 42.41 -17.23
C ALA A 154 3.04 43.79 -16.61
N GLN A 155 2.09 43.88 -15.68
CA GLN A 155 1.69 45.08 -14.94
C GLN A 155 2.38 45.15 -13.57
N GLY A 156 3.31 44.21 -13.27
CA GLY A 156 4.05 44.17 -12.00
C GLY A 156 3.22 43.59 -10.83
N ARG A 157 2.05 42.98 -11.06
CA ARG A 157 1.26 42.34 -9.99
C ARG A 157 1.75 40.94 -9.77
N THR A 158 1.94 40.60 -8.51
CA THR A 158 2.38 39.25 -8.10
C THR A 158 1.18 38.40 -7.80
N HIS A 159 1.10 37.25 -8.46
CA HIS A 159 0.11 36.20 -8.21
C HIS A 159 0.82 34.98 -7.62
N THR A 160 0.30 34.51 -6.50
CA THR A 160 0.80 33.29 -5.85
C THR A 160 -0.22 32.18 -6.03
N GLU A 161 0.23 31.06 -6.57
CA GLU A 161 -0.57 29.84 -6.76
C GLU A 161 0.03 28.72 -5.91
N THR A 162 -0.78 28.12 -5.06
CA THR A 162 -0.39 26.91 -4.31
C THR A 162 -0.96 25.69 -5.03
N ARG A 163 -0.10 24.70 -5.29
CA ARG A 163 -0.48 23.42 -5.86
C ARG A 163 -0.31 22.33 -4.82
N HIS A 164 -1.36 21.55 -4.65
CA HIS A 164 -1.37 20.37 -3.81
C HIS A 164 -0.93 19.16 -4.63
N HIS A 165 -0.02 18.39 -4.08
CA HIS A 165 0.50 17.18 -4.67
C HIS A 165 0.17 16.00 -3.77
N ARG A 166 0.01 14.84 -4.39
CA ARG A 166 -0.20 13.57 -3.73
C ARG A 166 0.49 12.46 -4.49
N GLU A 167 1.14 11.57 -3.77
CA GLU A 167 1.69 10.34 -4.30
C GLU A 167 1.55 9.20 -3.28
N GLU A 168 1.55 7.97 -3.76
CA GLU A 168 1.72 6.80 -2.93
C GLU A 168 3.13 6.26 -3.13
N LEU A 169 3.82 6.06 -2.03
CA LEU A 169 5.18 5.56 -1.98
C LEU A 169 5.19 4.18 -1.34
N CYS A 170 5.96 3.26 -1.90
CA CYS A 170 6.25 1.99 -1.28
C CYS A 170 7.75 1.71 -1.42
N GLU A 171 8.44 1.66 -0.29
CA GLU A 171 9.85 1.35 -0.20
C GLU A 171 10.02 0.01 0.50
N PHE A 172 10.75 -0.91 -0.13
CA PHE A 172 11.18 -2.16 0.51
C PHE A 172 12.57 -1.99 1.07
N ARG A 173 12.92 -2.82 2.06
CA ARG A 173 14.24 -2.83 2.67
C ARG A 173 14.81 -4.23 2.72
N THR A 174 16.13 -4.29 2.70
CA THR A 174 16.86 -5.52 2.98
C THR A 174 17.46 -5.47 4.39
N THR A 175 17.73 -6.61 4.98
CA THR A 175 18.48 -6.74 6.22
C THR A 175 20.00 -6.75 6.01
N PHE A 176 20.43 -6.57 4.75
CA PHE A 176 21.82 -6.58 4.32
C PHE A 176 22.07 -5.42 3.36
N PRO A 177 23.26 -4.83 3.31
CA PRO A 177 23.61 -3.85 2.30
C PRO A 177 23.74 -4.51 0.93
N PHE A 178 23.20 -3.88 -0.10
CA PHE A 178 23.35 -4.32 -1.50
C PHE A 178 24.01 -3.23 -2.33
N GLY A 179 24.73 -3.62 -3.36
CA GLY A 179 25.35 -2.67 -4.27
C GLY A 179 24.32 -1.88 -5.08
N GLU A 180 24.66 -0.67 -5.48
CA GLU A 180 23.82 0.14 -6.36
C GLU A 180 23.51 -0.60 -7.66
N LEU A 181 22.21 -0.83 -7.91
CA LEU A 181 21.72 -1.50 -9.11
C LEU A 181 20.36 -0.94 -9.48
N SER A 182 20.17 -0.55 -10.73
CA SER A 182 18.83 -0.19 -11.23
C SER A 182 18.53 -0.93 -12.53
N VAL A 183 17.31 -1.41 -12.64
CA VAL A 183 16.77 -2.09 -13.81
C VAL A 183 15.54 -1.34 -14.30
N ASN A 184 15.62 -0.74 -15.46
CA ASN A 184 14.57 0.06 -16.08
C ASN A 184 14.20 -0.46 -17.45
N TRP A 185 13.07 0.01 -18.00
CA TRP A 185 12.68 -0.21 -19.39
C TRP A 185 12.98 1.04 -20.23
N GLY A 186 13.10 0.87 -21.54
CA GLY A 186 13.15 1.98 -22.49
C GLY A 186 14.47 2.14 -23.26
N LEU A 187 14.56 3.23 -24.00
CA LEU A 187 15.61 3.48 -25.01
C LEU A 187 16.74 4.39 -24.52
N LEU A 188 16.67 4.95 -23.31
CA LEU A 188 17.67 5.93 -22.85
C LEU A 188 19.05 5.31 -22.62
N GLY A 189 20.09 5.97 -23.10
CA GLY A 189 21.46 5.52 -23.11
C GLY A 189 22.15 5.38 -21.74
N GLY A 190 23.39 4.88 -21.72
CA GLY A 190 24.21 4.76 -20.51
C GLY A 190 23.99 3.48 -19.69
N ALA A 191 23.29 2.48 -20.23
CA ALA A 191 23.13 1.19 -19.59
C ALA A 191 24.29 0.24 -19.92
N GLN A 192 24.60 -0.64 -18.95
CA GLN A 192 25.52 -1.76 -19.20
C GLN A 192 24.90 -2.72 -20.21
N LYS A 193 25.71 -3.26 -21.12
CA LYS A 193 25.32 -4.27 -22.10
C LYS A 193 25.79 -5.64 -21.65
N PHE A 194 24.92 -6.63 -21.84
CA PHE A 194 25.16 -8.04 -21.59
C PHE A 194 25.18 -8.80 -22.91
N GLU A 195 25.60 -10.05 -22.90
CA GLU A 195 25.70 -10.89 -24.11
C GLU A 195 24.30 -11.17 -24.73
N TRP A 196 23.23 -11.03 -24.01
CA TRP A 196 21.88 -11.30 -24.49
C TRP A 196 21.22 -10.03 -25.07
N GLU A 197 21.19 -9.92 -26.40
CA GLU A 197 20.67 -8.73 -27.08
C GLU A 197 19.17 -8.45 -26.81
N GLU A 198 18.35 -9.51 -26.70
CA GLU A 198 16.92 -9.34 -26.41
C GLU A 198 16.70 -8.77 -25.01
N PHE A 199 17.49 -9.22 -24.03
CA PHE A 199 17.52 -8.65 -22.70
C PHE A 199 17.90 -7.16 -22.73
N ASN A 200 18.98 -6.81 -23.44
CA ASN A 200 19.44 -5.42 -23.59
C ASN A 200 18.43 -4.50 -24.29
N ARG A 201 17.61 -5.05 -25.19
CA ARG A 201 16.51 -4.28 -25.81
C ARG A 201 15.41 -3.97 -24.83
N ARG A 202 15.08 -4.90 -23.96
CA ARG A 202 13.96 -4.77 -23.00
C ARG A 202 14.37 -4.04 -21.73
N PHE A 203 15.51 -4.36 -21.15
CA PHE A 203 15.98 -3.83 -19.88
C PHE A 203 17.20 -2.94 -20.04
N LYS A 204 17.26 -1.92 -19.20
CA LYS A 204 18.40 -1.01 -19.03
C LYS A 204 18.93 -1.16 -17.62
N VAL A 205 20.04 -1.84 -17.47
CA VAL A 205 20.71 -2.06 -16.20
C VAL A 205 21.78 -0.99 -15.99
N ARG A 206 21.79 -0.36 -14.84
CA ARG A 206 22.83 0.54 -14.37
C ARG A 206 23.28 0.12 -12.98
N ALA A 207 24.55 0.29 -12.70
CA ALA A 207 25.13 0.05 -11.38
C ALA A 207 26.28 1.03 -11.17
N GLY A 208 26.55 1.34 -9.91
CA GLY A 208 27.75 2.11 -9.55
C GLY A 208 29.04 1.37 -9.88
N ASN A 209 29.01 0.03 -9.83
CA ASN A 209 30.11 -0.86 -10.21
C ASN A 209 29.69 -1.80 -11.36
N PRO A 210 30.25 -1.65 -12.58
CA PRO A 210 29.93 -2.52 -13.72
C PRO A 210 30.23 -4.00 -13.49
N ARG A 211 31.27 -4.34 -12.72
CA ARG A 211 31.60 -5.72 -12.39
C ARG A 211 30.52 -6.32 -11.50
N PHE A 212 30.08 -5.61 -10.46
CA PHE A 212 28.98 -6.04 -9.61
C PHE A 212 27.71 -6.31 -10.43
N ALA A 213 27.37 -5.42 -11.36
CA ALA A 213 26.22 -5.65 -12.24
C ALA A 213 26.38 -6.92 -13.09
N SER A 214 27.58 -7.23 -13.63
CA SER A 214 27.83 -8.46 -14.38
C SER A 214 27.70 -9.71 -13.50
N ASP A 215 28.19 -9.63 -12.27
CA ASP A 215 28.13 -10.73 -11.31
C ASP A 215 26.68 -11.03 -10.88
N VAL A 216 25.86 -10.00 -10.67
CA VAL A 216 24.44 -10.13 -10.34
C VAL A 216 23.61 -10.55 -11.55
N MET A 217 23.83 -9.94 -12.73
CA MET A 217 23.04 -10.15 -13.95
C MET A 217 23.56 -11.29 -14.80
N HIS A 218 23.89 -12.42 -14.18
CA HIS A 218 24.23 -13.65 -14.91
C HIS A 218 23.02 -14.22 -15.67
N GLN A 219 23.23 -15.21 -16.53
CA GLN A 219 22.20 -15.73 -17.44
C GLN A 219 20.87 -16.10 -16.73
N ARG A 220 20.93 -16.87 -15.65
CA ARG A 220 19.71 -17.27 -14.90
C ARG A 220 18.94 -16.10 -14.33
N GLN A 221 19.64 -15.04 -13.93
CA GLN A 221 19.02 -13.82 -13.45
C GLN A 221 18.30 -13.06 -14.58
N MET A 222 18.96 -12.95 -15.73
CA MET A 222 18.35 -12.36 -16.93
C MET A 222 17.12 -13.16 -17.40
N GLU A 223 17.20 -14.49 -17.41
CA GLU A 223 16.06 -15.37 -17.71
C GLU A 223 14.89 -15.15 -16.75
N TYR A 224 15.17 -15.01 -15.46
CA TYR A 224 14.15 -14.70 -14.46
C TYR A 224 13.47 -13.37 -14.75
N LEU A 225 14.23 -12.30 -14.96
CA LEU A 225 13.68 -10.97 -15.26
C LEU A 225 12.84 -10.96 -16.54
N MET A 226 13.29 -11.68 -17.56
CA MET A 226 12.53 -11.84 -18.82
C MET A 226 11.23 -12.62 -18.61
N GLY A 227 11.30 -13.73 -17.87
CA GLY A 227 10.19 -14.65 -17.65
C GLY A 227 9.09 -14.07 -16.76
N CYS A 228 9.43 -13.40 -15.67
CA CYS A 228 8.45 -12.79 -14.75
C CYS A 228 7.93 -11.42 -15.22
N ARG A 229 8.40 -10.91 -16.36
CA ARG A 229 8.11 -9.55 -16.84
C ARG A 229 8.42 -8.51 -15.74
N ALA A 230 9.64 -8.59 -15.21
CA ALA A 230 10.10 -7.79 -14.09
C ALA A 230 9.65 -6.34 -14.14
N PRO A 231 9.18 -5.76 -13.03
CA PRO A 231 8.95 -4.33 -12.93
C PRO A 231 10.27 -3.56 -13.04
N LYS A 232 10.22 -2.26 -13.19
CA LYS A 232 11.37 -1.40 -12.92
C LYS A 232 11.70 -1.49 -11.44
N PHE A 233 12.97 -1.50 -11.09
CA PHE A 233 13.39 -1.45 -9.69
C PHE A 233 14.79 -0.87 -9.55
N ALA A 234 15.08 -0.36 -8.38
CA ALA A 234 16.40 0.10 -7.99
C ALA A 234 16.71 -0.36 -6.56
N VAL A 235 17.95 -0.78 -6.35
CA VAL A 235 18.47 -1.15 -5.03
C VAL A 235 19.67 -0.27 -4.74
N SER A 236 19.74 0.30 -3.55
CA SER A 236 20.86 1.10 -3.08
C SER A 236 21.01 0.94 -1.56
N GLY A 237 22.11 0.31 -1.14
CA GLY A 237 22.30 -0.05 0.26
C GLY A 237 21.22 -1.04 0.74
N ASP A 238 20.47 -0.66 1.75
CA ASP A 238 19.35 -1.44 2.28
C ASP A 238 17.99 -1.12 1.65
N ARG A 239 17.93 -0.17 0.72
CA ARG A 239 16.68 0.36 0.17
C ARG A 239 16.37 -0.17 -1.21
N ILE A 240 15.10 -0.45 -1.46
CA ILE A 240 14.61 -0.95 -2.73
C ILE A 240 13.36 -0.17 -3.15
N MET A 241 13.42 0.43 -4.32
CA MET A 241 12.26 1.03 -4.99
C MET A 241 11.80 0.12 -6.11
N VAL A 242 10.48 -0.11 -6.22
CA VAL A 242 9.89 -0.94 -7.27
C VAL A 242 8.80 -0.15 -8.01
N GLY A 243 8.82 -0.17 -9.33
CA GLY A 243 7.85 0.55 -10.17
C GLY A 243 8.22 2.02 -10.39
N ASP A 244 7.29 2.76 -10.95
CA ASP A 244 7.41 4.21 -11.26
C ASP A 244 6.55 5.08 -10.33
N GLY A 245 6.09 4.54 -9.22
CA GLY A 245 5.02 5.12 -8.42
C GLY A 245 3.63 4.67 -8.91
N GLY A 246 2.59 5.15 -8.28
CA GLY A 246 1.19 4.79 -8.55
C GLY A 246 0.49 4.32 -7.30
N ASP A 247 -0.74 3.84 -7.43
CA ASP A 247 -1.50 3.30 -6.31
C ASP A 247 -0.92 1.95 -5.89
N TRP A 248 -0.61 1.82 -4.59
CA TRP A 248 -0.06 0.60 -3.99
C TRP A 248 -1.14 -0.16 -3.22
N HIS A 249 -1.76 -1.11 -3.89
CA HIS A 249 -2.69 -2.04 -3.24
C HIS A 249 -1.95 -3.23 -2.59
N PRO A 250 -2.55 -3.94 -1.64
CA PRO A 250 -1.93 -5.10 -1.01
C PRO A 250 -1.38 -6.14 -1.99
N ASP A 251 -2.12 -6.42 -3.06
CA ASP A 251 -1.69 -7.36 -4.10
C ASP A 251 -0.46 -6.87 -4.89
N ASP A 252 -0.28 -5.55 -5.01
CA ASP A 252 0.91 -4.97 -5.65
C ASP A 252 2.13 -5.15 -4.78
N ILE A 253 1.98 -4.93 -3.47
CA ILE A 253 3.03 -5.17 -2.47
C ILE A 253 3.44 -6.64 -2.48
N ASP A 254 2.47 -7.57 -2.48
CA ASP A 254 2.75 -9.00 -2.56
C ASP A 254 3.47 -9.41 -3.86
N ARG A 255 3.05 -8.82 -4.98
CA ARG A 255 3.73 -9.09 -6.28
C ARG A 255 5.16 -8.59 -6.27
N ALA A 256 5.37 -7.38 -5.77
CA ALA A 256 6.70 -6.80 -5.66
C ALA A 256 7.58 -7.61 -4.70
N SER A 257 7.06 -8.01 -3.54
CA SER A 257 7.77 -8.84 -2.58
C SER A 257 8.18 -10.18 -3.17
N ARG A 258 7.25 -10.93 -3.79
CA ARG A 258 7.56 -12.20 -4.46
C ARG A 258 8.60 -12.04 -5.56
N PHE A 259 8.52 -10.95 -6.31
CA PHE A 259 9.53 -10.62 -7.32
C PHE A 259 10.90 -10.41 -6.69
N LEU A 260 10.99 -9.61 -5.63
CA LEU A 260 12.26 -9.32 -4.95
C LEU A 260 12.86 -10.55 -4.29
N HIS A 261 12.06 -11.37 -3.61
CA HIS A 261 12.52 -12.66 -3.08
C HIS A 261 13.09 -13.57 -4.18
N GLY A 262 12.38 -13.64 -5.31
CA GLY A 262 12.86 -14.39 -6.46
C GLY A 262 14.15 -13.82 -7.07
N PHE A 263 14.32 -12.51 -7.06
CA PHE A 263 15.53 -11.83 -7.51
C PHE A 263 16.70 -12.15 -6.59
N PHE A 264 16.57 -11.91 -5.29
CA PHE A 264 17.65 -12.12 -4.32
C PHE A 264 18.05 -13.59 -4.17
N ALA A 265 17.11 -14.52 -4.26
CA ALA A 265 17.39 -15.96 -4.22
C ALA A 265 18.26 -16.46 -5.37
N ARG A 266 18.46 -15.67 -6.41
CA ARG A 266 19.29 -16.01 -7.58
C ARG A 266 20.63 -15.30 -7.59
N VAL A 267 20.86 -14.36 -6.68
CA VAL A 267 22.16 -13.71 -6.53
C VAL A 267 23.18 -14.75 -6.09
N PRO A 268 24.32 -14.89 -6.78
CA PRO A 268 25.31 -15.92 -6.47
C PRO A 268 25.93 -15.75 -5.08
N ASP A 269 26.28 -16.86 -4.44
CA ASP A 269 26.87 -16.87 -3.10
C ASP A 269 28.15 -16.03 -2.99
N PHE A 270 28.97 -16.03 -4.04
CA PHE A 270 30.19 -15.23 -4.03
C PHE A 270 29.92 -13.72 -4.02
N VAL A 271 28.77 -13.28 -4.58
CA VAL A 271 28.35 -11.87 -4.50
C VAL A 271 27.98 -11.52 -3.07
N TRP A 272 27.25 -12.40 -2.39
CA TRP A 272 26.91 -12.23 -0.98
C TRP A 272 28.15 -12.15 -0.09
N GLN A 273 29.15 -13.01 -0.35
CA GLN A 273 30.44 -12.99 0.36
C GLN A 273 31.23 -11.69 0.16
N GLN A 274 31.03 -10.98 -0.95
CA GLN A 274 31.67 -9.69 -1.23
C GLN A 274 30.96 -8.51 -0.56
N LEU A 275 29.69 -8.68 -0.22
CA LEU A 275 28.87 -7.62 0.38
C LEU A 275 28.94 -7.59 1.91
N GLY A 276 29.41 -8.63 2.54
CA GLY A 276 29.50 -8.63 3.99
C GLY A 276 29.92 -9.74 4.73
#